data_bcd4bbd674ce5b9de6dd09bd5bfd5937
#
_entry.id   bcd4bbd674ce5b9de6dd09bd5bfd5937
#
_cell.length_a   1.000
_cell.length_b   1.000
_cell.length_c   1.000
_cell.angle_alpha   90.00
_cell.angle_beta   90.00
_cell.angle_gamma   90.00
#
_symmetry.space_group_name_H-M   'P 1'
#
loop_
_entity.id
_entity.type
_entity.pdbx_description
1 polymer ?
#
loop_
_entity_poly.entity_id
_entity_poly.type
_entity_poly.pdbx_seq_one_letter_code
_entity_poly.pdbx_strand_id
1 'polypeptide(L)'
;MQLPPKAIADRLVHMYGTSTKGLHMHREDFEKHAERHGVDHRLIRSIDLELRPMGYILADLLQERKCVVMMRIRTMMQEVAPGDLEEED
;
A
#
# COMPACT_ATOMS: atom_id res chain seq x y z
N MET A 1 21.99 -0.28 3.02
CA MET A 1 21.29 0.43 4.10
C MET A 1 19.79 0.26 3.97
N GLN A 2 19.13 -0.04 5.07
CA GLN A 2 17.68 -0.22 5.05
C GLN A 2 16.98 1.14 5.09
N LEU A 3 15.95 1.28 4.27
CA LEU A 3 15.20 2.53 4.22
C LEU A 3 14.20 2.59 5.37
N PRO A 4 13.98 3.78 5.96
CA PRO A 4 12.91 3.94 6.95
C PRO A 4 11.53 3.90 6.27
N PRO A 5 10.48 3.65 7.05
CA PRO A 5 9.13 3.52 6.46
C PRO A 5 8.71 4.73 5.62
N LYS A 6 9.05 5.94 6.04
CA LYS A 6 8.67 7.12 5.27
C LYS A 6 9.33 7.15 3.90
N ALA A 7 10.60 6.78 3.83
CA ALA A 7 11.31 6.75 2.55
C ALA A 7 10.72 5.69 1.64
N ILE A 8 10.32 4.55 2.20
CA ILE A 8 9.67 3.51 1.42
C ILE A 8 8.33 4.01 0.91
N ALA A 9 7.56 4.68 1.77
CA ALA A 9 6.28 5.23 1.37
C ALA A 9 6.43 6.23 0.22
N ASP A 10 7.41 7.12 0.32
CA ASP A 10 7.67 8.10 -0.75
C ASP A 10 8.02 7.41 -2.06
N ARG A 11 8.83 6.36 -1.99
CA ARG A 11 9.22 5.61 -3.18
C ARG A 11 8.00 4.93 -3.81
N LEU A 12 7.13 4.35 -2.99
CA LEU A 12 5.93 3.67 -3.49
C LEU A 12 4.97 4.66 -4.14
N VAL A 13 4.80 5.84 -3.56
CA VAL A 13 3.95 6.86 -4.14
C VAL A 13 4.49 7.30 -5.49
N HIS A 14 5.80 7.44 -5.60
CA HIS A 14 6.42 7.80 -6.87
C HIS A 14 6.14 6.74 -7.93
N MET A 15 6.23 5.46 -7.55
CA MET A 15 5.96 4.36 -8.47
C MET A 15 4.49 4.30 -8.87
N TYR A 16 3.61 4.52 -7.90
CA TYR A 16 2.17 4.39 -8.12
C TYR A 16 1.58 5.58 -8.88
N GLY A 17 2.24 6.73 -8.81
CA GLY A 17 1.65 8.00 -9.23
C GLY A 17 1.07 8.02 -10.63
N THR A 18 1.48 7.11 -11.51
CA THR A 18 0.96 7.05 -12.86
C THR A 18 -0.07 5.95 -13.06
N SER A 19 -0.36 5.17 -12.01
CA SER A 19 -1.27 4.04 -12.11
C SER A 19 -2.66 4.42 -11.63
N THR A 20 -3.68 3.99 -12.36
CA THR A 20 -5.06 4.17 -11.93
C THR A 20 -5.60 2.93 -11.23
N LYS A 21 -4.86 1.84 -11.26
CA LYS A 21 -5.22 0.61 -10.57
C LYS A 21 -4.25 0.39 -9.43
N GLY A 22 -4.60 -0.46 -8.49
CA GLY A 22 -3.71 -0.74 -7.37
C GLY A 22 -2.33 -1.23 -7.82
N LEU A 23 -1.33 -0.99 -7.01
CA LEU A 23 0.02 -1.47 -7.26
C LEU A 23 0.23 -2.75 -6.47
N HIS A 24 0.35 -3.85 -7.20
CA HIS A 24 0.60 -5.16 -6.62
C HIS A 24 2.09 -5.45 -6.65
N MET A 25 2.64 -5.83 -5.50
CA MET A 25 4.05 -6.19 -5.44
C MET A 25 4.21 -7.52 -4.74
N HIS A 26 4.91 -8.43 -5.39
CA HIS A 26 5.32 -9.66 -4.76
C HIS A 26 6.23 -9.34 -3.58
N ARG A 27 6.26 -10.25 -2.60
CA ARG A 27 7.09 -10.05 -1.43
C ARG A 27 8.53 -9.73 -1.81
N GLU A 28 9.08 -10.45 -2.78
CA GLU A 28 10.47 -10.24 -3.19
C GLU A 28 10.71 -8.86 -3.77
N ASP A 29 9.77 -8.38 -4.60
CA ASP A 29 9.89 -7.06 -5.18
C ASP A 29 9.75 -5.99 -4.11
N PHE A 30 8.84 -6.19 -3.16
CA PHE A 30 8.67 -5.25 -2.08
C PHE A 30 9.95 -5.16 -1.24
N GLU A 31 10.60 -6.29 -0.99
CA GLU A 31 11.87 -6.30 -0.26
C GLU A 31 12.93 -5.50 -0.98
N LYS A 32 12.97 -5.59 -2.30
CA LYS A 32 13.93 -4.82 -3.09
C LYS A 32 13.68 -3.33 -2.97
N HIS A 33 12.43 -2.92 -3.06
CA HIS A 33 12.09 -1.50 -2.95
C HIS A 33 12.33 -0.96 -1.55
N ALA A 34 12.16 -1.78 -0.54
CA ALA A 34 12.40 -1.41 0.84
C ALA A 34 13.88 -1.51 1.21
N GLU A 35 14.69 -2.14 0.35
CA GLU A 35 16.10 -2.42 0.61
C GLU A 35 16.28 -3.19 1.91
N ARG A 36 15.41 -4.19 2.11
CA ARG A 36 15.43 -5.03 3.30
C ARG A 36 15.38 -6.49 2.91
N HIS A 37 16.00 -7.31 3.78
CA HIS A 37 15.95 -8.76 3.65
C HIS A 37 14.80 -9.26 4.53
N GLY A 38 13.64 -9.28 4.05
CA GLY A 38 12.51 -9.71 4.81
C GLY A 38 11.67 -8.55 5.27
N VAL A 39 10.39 -8.71 5.12
CA VAL A 39 9.43 -7.70 5.54
C VAL A 39 8.40 -8.40 6.42
N ASP A 40 7.95 -7.70 7.44
CA ASP A 40 6.96 -8.24 8.36
C ASP A 40 5.77 -7.29 8.46
N HIS A 41 4.77 -7.73 9.21
CA HIS A 41 3.55 -6.94 9.35
C HIS A 41 3.80 -5.59 9.98
N ARG A 42 4.77 -5.49 10.88
CA ARG A 42 5.08 -4.23 11.54
C ARG A 42 5.59 -3.21 10.55
N LEU A 43 6.48 -3.63 9.67
CA LEU A 43 7.02 -2.73 8.66
C LEU A 43 5.91 -2.27 7.72
N ILE A 44 5.09 -3.20 7.25
CA ILE A 44 4.01 -2.86 6.33
C ILE A 44 3.03 -1.89 6.99
N ARG A 45 2.71 -2.12 8.26
CA ARG A 45 1.83 -1.24 9.00
C ARG A 45 2.42 0.16 9.14
N SER A 46 3.72 0.24 9.42
CA SER A 46 4.38 1.53 9.55
C SER A 46 4.36 2.30 8.24
N ILE A 47 4.58 1.59 7.13
CA ILE A 47 4.52 2.21 5.80
C ILE A 47 3.10 2.65 5.50
N ASP A 48 2.12 1.83 5.82
CA ASP A 48 0.71 2.16 5.61
C ASP A 48 0.35 3.46 6.32
N LEU A 49 0.80 3.61 7.57
CA LEU A 49 0.52 4.82 8.32
C LEU A 49 1.15 6.06 7.71
N GLU A 50 2.32 5.90 7.09
CA GLU A 50 2.96 7.01 6.38
C GLU A 50 2.26 7.33 5.07
N LEU A 51 1.63 6.35 4.45
CA LEU A 51 0.94 6.54 3.18
C LEU A 51 -0.42 7.21 3.33
N ARG A 52 -1.09 7.00 4.45
CA ARG A 52 -2.45 7.51 4.63
C ARG A 52 -2.57 9.02 4.47
N PRO A 53 -1.68 9.83 5.07
CA PRO A 53 -1.76 11.27 4.84
C PRO A 53 -1.56 11.67 3.39
N MET A 54 -0.94 10.82 2.59
CA MET A 54 -0.74 11.08 1.18
C MET A 54 -1.90 10.57 0.32
N GLY A 55 -2.90 9.93 0.93
CA GLY A 55 -4.07 9.46 0.21
C GLY A 55 -3.99 8.01 -0.26
N TYR A 56 -3.12 7.21 0.32
CA TYR A 56 -2.93 5.82 -0.09
C TYR A 56 -3.03 4.90 1.11
N ILE A 57 -3.29 3.63 0.83
CA ILE A 57 -3.22 2.57 1.84
C ILE A 57 -2.36 1.44 1.29
N LEU A 58 -1.80 0.66 2.20
CA LEU A 58 -1.01 -0.51 1.85
C LEU A 58 -1.61 -1.71 2.55
N ALA A 59 -2.11 -2.65 1.77
CA ALA A 59 -2.73 -3.86 2.29
C ALA A 59 -1.69 -4.97 2.41
N ASP A 60 -1.69 -5.63 3.56
CA ASP A 60 -0.76 -6.70 3.87
C ASP A 60 -1.40 -8.04 3.52
N LEU A 61 -1.01 -8.60 2.39
CA LEU A 61 -1.51 -9.88 1.94
C LEU A 61 -0.37 -10.91 1.87
N LEU A 62 0.64 -10.73 2.71
CA LEU A 62 1.81 -11.60 2.65
C LEU A 62 1.49 -13.05 2.98
N GLN A 63 0.59 -13.29 3.94
CA GLN A 63 0.25 -14.65 4.32
C GLN A 63 -0.65 -15.32 3.29
N GLU A 64 -1.64 -14.61 2.79
CA GLU A 64 -2.62 -15.18 1.89
C GLU A 64 -2.12 -15.28 0.46
N ARG A 65 -1.44 -14.25 -0.01
CA ARG A 65 -1.08 -14.16 -1.43
C ARG A 65 0.39 -13.84 -1.67
N LYS A 66 1.18 -13.74 -0.61
CA LYS A 66 2.61 -13.43 -0.69
C LYS A 66 2.87 -12.13 -1.43
N CYS A 67 1.99 -11.16 -1.25
CA CYS A 67 2.11 -9.86 -1.89
C CYS A 67 1.60 -8.76 -0.99
N VAL A 68 1.91 -7.53 -1.37
CA VAL A 68 1.31 -6.34 -0.78
C VAL A 68 0.64 -5.55 -1.88
N VAL A 69 -0.40 -4.81 -1.54
CA VAL A 69 -1.16 -4.04 -2.52
C VAL A 69 -1.29 -2.62 -1.99
N MET A 70 -0.87 -1.66 -2.81
CA MET A 70 -1.07 -0.25 -2.50
C MET A 70 -2.16 0.30 -3.41
N MET A 71 -3.08 1.08 -2.84
CA MET A 71 -4.12 1.71 -3.65
C MET A 71 -4.50 3.04 -3.04
N ARG A 72 -5.14 3.87 -3.83
CA ARG A 72 -5.63 5.15 -3.35
C ARG A 72 -6.86 4.92 -2.49
N ILE A 73 -6.94 5.65 -1.40
CA ILE A 73 -8.09 5.56 -0.51
C ILE A 73 -9.38 5.88 -1.28
N ARG A 74 -9.32 6.88 -2.15
CA ARG A 74 -10.47 7.27 -2.94
C ARG A 74 -10.97 6.13 -3.83
N THR A 75 -10.04 5.42 -4.48
CA THR A 75 -10.40 4.30 -5.34
C THR A 75 -11.01 3.17 -4.53
N MET A 76 -10.43 2.88 -3.38
CA MET A 76 -10.95 1.85 -2.49
C MET A 76 -12.39 2.17 -2.08
N MET A 77 -12.65 3.41 -1.70
CA MET A 77 -13.99 3.79 -1.28
C MET A 77 -15.00 3.65 -2.40
N GLN A 78 -14.60 3.97 -3.62
CA GLN A 78 -15.50 3.82 -4.76
C GLN A 78 -15.83 2.38 -5.04
N GLU A 79 -14.86 1.48 -4.88
CA GLU A 79 -15.05 0.07 -5.16
C GLU A 79 -15.83 -0.64 -4.07
N VAL A 80 -15.62 -0.23 -2.83
CA VAL A 80 -16.18 -0.96 -1.70
C VAL A 80 -17.56 -0.43 -1.31
N ALA A 81 -17.75 0.87 -1.34
CA ALA A 81 -18.88 1.46 -0.68
C ALA A 81 -19.78 2.40 -1.49
N PRO A 82 -19.71 2.43 -2.82
CA PRO A 82 -20.56 3.42 -3.51
C PRO A 82 -22.05 3.24 -3.21
N GLY A 83 -22.51 2.00 -3.20
CA GLY A 83 -23.89 1.71 -2.88
C GLY A 83 -24.20 1.93 -1.41
N ASP A 84 -23.30 1.50 -0.55
CA ASP A 84 -23.49 1.61 0.88
C ASP A 84 -23.57 3.06 1.32
N LEU A 85 -22.72 3.90 0.75
CA LEU A 85 -22.72 5.31 1.10
C LEU A 85 -24.01 5.98 0.69
N GLU A 86 -24.56 5.57 -0.45
CA GLU A 86 -25.81 6.15 -0.93
C GLU A 86 -26.98 5.70 -0.09
N GLU A 87 -26.94 4.48 0.41
CA GLU A 87 -28.03 3.93 1.19
C GLU A 87 -28.17 4.57 2.56
N GLU A 88 -27.12 5.18 3.02
CA GLU A 88 -27.14 5.81 4.33
C GLU A 88 -27.96 7.10 4.35
N ASP A 89 -28.35 7.57 3.21
CA ASP A 89 -29.21 8.73 3.14
C ASP A 89 -30.64 8.43 3.65
#